data_0450f6153d4dc3c5e90f086f98d6434a
#
_entry.id   0450f6153d4dc3c5e90f086f98d6434a
#
_cell.length_a   1.000
_cell.length_b   1.000
_cell.length_c   1.000
_cell.angle_alpha   90.00
_cell.angle_beta   90.00
_cell.angle_gamma   90.00
#
_symmetry.space_group_name_H-M   'P 1'
#
loop_
_entity.id
_entity.type
_entity.pdbx_description
1 polymer ?
#
loop_
_entity_poly.entity_id
_entity_poly.type
_entity_poly.pdbx_seq_one_letter_code
_entity_poly.pdbx_strand_id
1 'polypeptide(L)'
;MDFPQAQTISGAEEARRAVREQIGNGANWIKVYADWSEPTLTVEEMKVIVEEAHKHKRKVAAHATTPEGIHNALTAGVDSIEHGHRIDRANLELMKAQGVFLVPTVGVIDARAADLPNDETIHKRFADFLAHIDEALKTAKTLGVKIASGFDASKAKGQGKNADELVALVKHGLTPIEAIRAATTNAAELLGWQDRVGAVEPGKFADLIAVEGGPLADITVLKNVKFVMKGGAVVKDGR
;
A
#
# COMPACT_ATOMS: atom_id res chain seq x y z
N MET A 1 5.57 -13.80 -18.14
CA MET A 1 6.34 -13.53 -16.90
C MET A 1 5.84 -14.51 -15.86
N ASP A 2 6.71 -15.38 -15.38
CA ASP A 2 6.34 -16.30 -14.31
C ASP A 2 6.49 -15.57 -12.97
N PHE A 3 5.38 -15.27 -12.33
CA PHE A 3 5.34 -14.91 -10.93
C PHE A 3 5.18 -16.21 -10.14
N PRO A 4 6.23 -16.75 -9.49
CA PRO A 4 6.21 -18.09 -8.90
C PRO A 4 5.13 -18.31 -7.84
N GLN A 5 4.42 -17.24 -7.45
CA GLN A 5 3.37 -17.27 -6.42
C GLN A 5 2.04 -16.66 -6.88
N ALA A 6 1.93 -16.25 -8.15
CA ALA A 6 0.71 -15.71 -8.73
C ALA A 6 0.04 -16.76 -9.61
N GLN A 7 -1.26 -16.95 -9.42
CA GLN A 7 -2.07 -17.77 -10.30
C GLN A 7 -2.36 -16.99 -11.58
N THR A 8 -1.94 -17.52 -12.74
CA THR A 8 -2.35 -16.99 -14.03
C THR A 8 -3.79 -17.35 -14.31
N ILE A 9 -4.52 -16.41 -14.90
CA ILE A 9 -5.91 -16.59 -15.28
C ILE A 9 -6.13 -16.05 -16.69
N SER A 10 -7.12 -16.60 -17.39
CA SER A 10 -7.55 -16.14 -18.69
C SER A 10 -9.07 -16.27 -18.81
N GLY A 11 -9.73 -15.11 -18.92
CA GLY A 11 -11.17 -15.01 -19.03
C GLY A 11 -11.94 -15.06 -17.70
N ALA A 12 -13.19 -14.64 -17.75
CA ALA A 12 -14.06 -14.38 -16.60
C ALA A 12 -14.31 -15.62 -15.70
N GLU A 13 -14.49 -16.78 -16.29
CA GLU A 13 -14.79 -18.00 -15.53
C GLU A 13 -13.58 -18.49 -14.73
N GLU A 14 -12.39 -18.37 -15.30
CA GLU A 14 -11.17 -18.73 -14.62
C GLU A 14 -10.85 -17.73 -13.51
N ALA A 15 -11.07 -16.44 -13.75
CA ALA A 15 -10.98 -15.38 -12.75
C ALA A 15 -11.89 -15.66 -11.53
N ARG A 16 -13.15 -16.00 -11.77
CA ARG A 16 -14.12 -16.33 -10.74
C ARG A 16 -13.70 -17.56 -9.93
N ARG A 17 -13.26 -18.61 -10.61
CA ARG A 17 -12.77 -19.84 -9.97
C ARG A 17 -11.55 -19.56 -9.10
N ALA A 18 -10.58 -18.79 -9.61
CA ALA A 18 -9.36 -18.43 -8.86
C ALA A 18 -9.68 -17.69 -7.57
N VAL A 19 -10.59 -16.69 -7.59
CA VAL A 19 -11.02 -15.97 -6.39
C VAL A 19 -11.62 -16.93 -5.36
N ARG A 20 -12.51 -17.83 -5.77
CA ARG A 20 -13.13 -18.81 -4.86
C ARG A 20 -12.12 -19.75 -4.25
N GLU A 21 -11.14 -20.20 -5.05
CA GLU A 21 -10.06 -21.05 -4.60
C GLU A 21 -9.21 -20.34 -3.55
N GLN A 22 -8.77 -19.11 -3.80
CA GLN A 22 -7.98 -18.35 -2.83
C GLN A 22 -8.75 -18.09 -1.54
N ILE A 23 -10.04 -17.75 -1.62
CA ILE A 23 -10.90 -17.57 -0.44
C ILE A 23 -11.06 -18.89 0.31
N GLY A 24 -11.27 -20.01 -0.39
CA GLY A 24 -11.33 -21.35 0.18
C GLY A 24 -10.05 -21.75 0.91
N ASN A 25 -8.91 -21.31 0.42
CA ASN A 25 -7.59 -21.48 1.03
C ASN A 25 -7.33 -20.49 2.19
N GLY A 26 -8.30 -19.66 2.57
CA GLY A 26 -8.22 -18.77 3.72
C GLY A 26 -7.77 -17.35 3.42
N ALA A 27 -7.74 -16.92 2.16
CA ALA A 27 -7.39 -15.55 1.80
C ALA A 27 -8.39 -14.55 2.41
N ASN A 28 -7.89 -13.53 3.09
CA ASN A 28 -8.67 -12.43 3.63
C ASN A 28 -8.75 -11.24 2.67
N TRP A 29 -7.83 -11.18 1.72
CA TRP A 29 -7.75 -10.19 0.64
C TRP A 29 -7.40 -10.89 -0.66
N ILE A 30 -7.85 -10.32 -1.78
CA ILE A 30 -7.42 -10.74 -3.11
C ILE A 30 -6.44 -9.71 -3.64
N LYS A 31 -5.30 -10.17 -4.14
CA LYS A 31 -4.30 -9.34 -4.82
C LYS A 31 -4.34 -9.63 -6.30
N VAL A 32 -4.39 -8.55 -7.11
CA VAL A 32 -4.28 -8.62 -8.57
C VAL A 32 -3.10 -7.80 -9.06
N TYR A 33 -2.61 -8.15 -10.23
CA TYR A 33 -1.65 -7.35 -10.99
C TYR A 33 -2.41 -6.78 -12.20
N ALA A 34 -2.75 -5.49 -12.15
CA ALA A 34 -3.45 -4.82 -13.25
C ALA A 34 -2.50 -4.52 -14.41
N ASP A 35 -1.24 -4.26 -14.07
CA ASP A 35 -0.16 -4.08 -15.04
C ASP A 35 1.18 -4.63 -14.51
N TRP A 36 2.17 -4.66 -15.38
CA TRP A 36 3.58 -4.75 -15.02
C TRP A 36 4.37 -3.67 -15.77
N SER A 37 4.71 -3.85 -17.02
CA SER A 37 5.12 -2.81 -17.97
C SER A 37 3.98 -2.41 -18.90
N GLU A 38 3.00 -3.31 -19.03
CA GLU A 38 1.80 -3.21 -19.85
C GLU A 38 0.62 -3.82 -19.06
N PRO A 39 -0.65 -3.53 -19.42
CA PRO A 39 -1.80 -4.17 -18.81
C PRO A 39 -1.71 -5.70 -18.88
N THR A 40 -1.98 -6.37 -17.76
CA THR A 40 -1.91 -7.84 -17.64
C THR A 40 -3.28 -8.48 -17.59
N LEU A 41 -4.27 -7.77 -17.07
CA LEU A 41 -5.67 -8.18 -16.96
C LEU A 41 -6.55 -7.20 -17.70
N THR A 42 -7.59 -7.69 -18.34
CA THR A 42 -8.64 -6.85 -18.89
C THR A 42 -9.51 -6.25 -17.78
N VAL A 43 -10.20 -5.17 -18.07
CA VAL A 43 -11.17 -4.56 -17.12
C VAL A 43 -12.26 -5.56 -16.76
N GLU A 44 -12.71 -6.37 -17.72
CA GLU A 44 -13.75 -7.40 -17.53
C GLU A 44 -13.30 -8.48 -16.56
N GLU A 45 -12.07 -8.98 -16.70
CA GLU A 45 -11.50 -9.98 -15.77
C GLU A 45 -11.39 -9.40 -14.37
N MET A 46 -10.86 -8.18 -14.24
CA MET A 46 -10.76 -7.50 -12.94
C MET A 46 -12.14 -7.23 -12.30
N LYS A 47 -13.15 -6.84 -13.08
CA LYS A 47 -14.53 -6.70 -12.58
C LYS A 47 -15.07 -8.00 -12.00
N VAL A 48 -14.88 -9.11 -12.69
CA VAL A 48 -15.29 -10.43 -12.18
C VAL A 48 -14.58 -10.79 -10.89
N ILE A 49 -13.27 -10.49 -10.78
CA ILE A 49 -12.49 -10.69 -9.55
C ILE A 49 -13.08 -9.86 -8.41
N VAL A 50 -13.31 -8.57 -8.65
CA VAL A 50 -13.85 -7.63 -7.65
C VAL A 50 -15.25 -8.05 -7.20
N GLU A 51 -16.15 -8.31 -8.13
CA GLU A 51 -17.51 -8.76 -7.83
C GLU A 51 -17.53 -10.03 -6.99
N GLU A 52 -16.75 -11.05 -7.36
CA GLU A 52 -16.69 -12.30 -6.62
C GLU A 52 -16.05 -12.12 -5.23
N ALA A 53 -14.98 -11.33 -5.12
CA ALA A 53 -14.34 -11.02 -3.83
C ALA A 53 -15.29 -10.25 -2.90
N HIS A 54 -15.94 -9.19 -3.39
CA HIS A 54 -16.87 -8.37 -2.62
C HIS A 54 -18.11 -9.16 -2.16
N LYS A 55 -18.63 -10.08 -2.99
CA LYS A 55 -19.69 -11.01 -2.60
C LYS A 55 -19.32 -11.83 -1.35
N HIS A 56 -18.05 -12.19 -1.22
CA HIS A 56 -17.49 -12.88 -0.06
C HIS A 56 -16.95 -11.93 1.02
N LYS A 57 -17.25 -10.63 0.94
CA LYS A 57 -16.75 -9.60 1.86
C LYS A 57 -15.21 -9.56 1.94
N ARG A 58 -14.55 -9.81 0.81
CA ARG A 58 -13.10 -9.68 0.65
C ARG A 58 -12.80 -8.46 -0.20
N LYS A 59 -11.81 -7.70 0.17
CA LYS A 59 -11.32 -6.54 -0.57
C LYS A 59 -10.30 -6.96 -1.61
N VAL A 60 -10.12 -6.11 -2.63
CA VAL A 60 -9.18 -6.34 -3.73
C VAL A 60 -8.13 -5.23 -3.75
N ALA A 61 -6.86 -5.62 -3.69
CA ALA A 61 -5.71 -4.75 -3.86
C ALA A 61 -5.10 -4.94 -5.25
N ALA A 62 -4.89 -3.86 -5.99
CA ALA A 62 -4.30 -3.91 -7.32
C ALA A 62 -2.86 -3.36 -7.34
N HIS A 63 -1.89 -4.20 -7.70
CA HIS A 63 -0.63 -3.67 -8.22
C HIS A 63 -0.92 -2.95 -9.52
N ALA A 64 -0.68 -1.66 -9.57
CA ALA A 64 -0.86 -0.84 -10.76
C ALA A 64 0.13 0.32 -10.75
N THR A 65 0.95 0.44 -11.79
CA THR A 65 2.06 1.40 -11.85
C THR A 65 1.94 2.35 -13.03
N THR A 66 1.21 1.98 -14.08
CA THR A 66 0.98 2.80 -15.27
C THR A 66 -0.36 3.54 -15.16
N PRO A 67 -0.51 4.73 -15.80
CA PRO A 67 -1.79 5.43 -15.80
C PRO A 67 -2.95 4.58 -16.32
N GLU A 68 -2.71 3.78 -17.36
CA GLU A 68 -3.71 2.88 -17.95
C GLU A 68 -4.09 1.75 -17.00
N GLY A 69 -3.10 1.04 -16.42
CA GLY A 69 -3.36 -0.05 -15.47
C GLY A 69 -4.08 0.43 -14.21
N ILE A 70 -3.73 1.62 -13.72
CA ILE A 70 -4.43 2.28 -12.61
C ILE A 70 -5.88 2.58 -12.98
N HIS A 71 -6.10 3.20 -14.16
CA HIS A 71 -7.44 3.50 -14.65
C HIS A 71 -8.32 2.25 -14.80
N ASN A 72 -7.75 1.19 -15.36
CA ASN A 72 -8.42 -0.09 -15.54
C ASN A 72 -8.81 -0.73 -14.21
N ALA A 73 -7.90 -0.72 -13.22
CA ALA A 73 -8.17 -1.22 -11.88
C ALA A 73 -9.27 -0.41 -11.16
N LEU A 74 -9.23 0.93 -11.26
CA LEU A 74 -10.26 1.80 -10.72
C LEU A 74 -11.62 1.58 -11.40
N THR A 75 -11.63 1.40 -12.71
CA THR A 75 -12.84 1.08 -13.48
C THR A 75 -13.43 -0.28 -13.10
N ALA A 76 -12.59 -1.22 -12.68
CA ALA A 76 -13.03 -2.52 -12.18
C ALA A 76 -13.56 -2.46 -10.74
N GLY A 77 -13.28 -1.41 -9.97
CA GLY A 77 -13.80 -1.19 -8.63
C GLY A 77 -12.96 -1.79 -7.50
N VAL A 78 -11.63 -1.81 -7.64
CA VAL A 78 -10.72 -2.27 -6.59
C VAL A 78 -10.75 -1.36 -5.36
N ASP A 79 -10.34 -1.87 -4.19
CA ASP A 79 -10.36 -1.15 -2.91
C ASP A 79 -9.07 -0.34 -2.66
N SER A 80 -7.95 -0.77 -3.24
CA SER A 80 -6.69 -0.04 -3.16
C SER A 80 -5.84 -0.18 -4.42
N ILE A 81 -5.07 0.86 -4.69
CA ILE A 81 -3.99 0.87 -5.67
C ILE A 81 -2.68 0.78 -4.90
N GLU A 82 -1.93 -0.28 -5.18
CA GLU A 82 -0.58 -0.47 -4.66
C GLU A 82 0.42 0.14 -5.63
N HIS A 83 1.41 0.83 -5.10
CA HIS A 83 2.44 1.59 -5.79
C HIS A 83 1.92 2.88 -6.43
N GLY A 84 1.14 2.82 -7.49
CA GLY A 84 0.62 4.01 -8.15
C GLY A 84 1.71 4.95 -8.69
N HIS A 85 2.91 4.43 -9.00
CA HIS A 85 4.13 5.23 -9.21
C HIS A 85 4.05 6.24 -10.36
N ARG A 86 3.15 6.03 -11.31
CA ARG A 86 2.91 6.96 -12.44
C ARG A 86 1.47 7.43 -12.47
N ILE A 87 0.84 7.48 -11.30
CA ILE A 87 -0.55 7.94 -11.21
C ILE A 87 -0.66 9.40 -11.66
N ASP A 88 -1.62 9.66 -12.51
CA ASP A 88 -1.95 11.01 -12.95
C ASP A 88 -3.08 11.63 -12.11
N ARG A 89 -3.31 12.91 -12.34
CA ARG A 89 -4.34 13.65 -11.61
C ARG A 89 -5.75 13.09 -11.85
N ALA A 90 -6.08 12.67 -13.06
CA ALA A 90 -7.40 12.15 -13.40
C ALA A 90 -7.71 10.86 -12.59
N ASN A 91 -6.73 9.97 -12.48
CA ASN A 91 -6.84 8.76 -11.68
C ASN A 91 -6.92 9.08 -10.17
N LEU A 92 -6.20 10.07 -9.67
CA LEU A 92 -6.33 10.52 -8.28
C LEU A 92 -7.72 11.10 -7.98
N GLU A 93 -8.31 11.87 -8.91
CA GLU A 93 -9.68 12.37 -8.80
C GLU A 93 -10.70 11.22 -8.79
N LEU A 94 -10.49 10.21 -9.62
CA LEU A 94 -11.32 9.02 -9.65
C LEU A 94 -11.19 8.20 -8.34
N MET A 95 -9.98 8.01 -7.82
CA MET A 95 -9.74 7.39 -6.51
C MET A 95 -10.49 8.11 -5.41
N LYS A 96 -10.41 9.45 -5.40
CA LYS A 96 -11.14 10.27 -4.41
C LYS A 96 -12.64 10.08 -4.50
N ALA A 97 -13.19 10.10 -5.72
CA ALA A 97 -14.62 9.94 -5.95
C ALA A 97 -15.13 8.56 -5.51
N GLN A 98 -14.34 7.52 -5.69
CA GLN A 98 -14.67 6.13 -5.35
C GLN A 98 -14.28 5.74 -3.92
N GLY A 99 -13.49 6.55 -3.20
CA GLY A 99 -12.98 6.21 -1.88
C GLY A 99 -11.87 5.13 -1.88
N VAL A 100 -11.21 4.93 -3.02
CA VAL A 100 -10.10 3.97 -3.19
C VAL A 100 -8.85 4.51 -2.49
N PHE A 101 -8.11 3.63 -1.79
CA PHE A 101 -6.89 3.98 -1.09
C PHE A 101 -5.66 3.91 -1.99
N LEU A 102 -4.71 4.81 -1.78
CA LEU A 102 -3.36 4.71 -2.32
C LEU A 102 -2.42 4.11 -1.29
N VAL A 103 -1.67 3.06 -1.68
CA VAL A 103 -0.62 2.43 -0.86
C VAL A 103 0.71 2.56 -1.60
N PRO A 104 1.46 3.66 -1.42
CA PRO A 104 2.47 4.08 -2.39
C PRO A 104 3.78 3.30 -2.33
N THR A 105 4.11 2.63 -1.22
CA THR A 105 5.32 1.79 -1.05
C THR A 105 6.63 2.51 -1.41
N VAL A 106 6.74 3.78 -1.04
CA VAL A 106 7.89 4.62 -1.43
C VAL A 106 9.16 4.27 -0.66
N GLY A 107 9.04 3.69 0.53
CA GLY A 107 10.19 3.28 1.33
C GLY A 107 11.06 2.22 0.65
N VAL A 108 10.46 1.26 -0.06
CA VAL A 108 11.23 0.28 -0.84
C VAL A 108 11.88 0.91 -2.07
N ILE A 109 11.26 1.95 -2.65
CA ILE A 109 11.84 2.70 -3.77
C ILE A 109 13.06 3.49 -3.28
N ASP A 110 12.93 4.22 -2.19
CA ASP A 110 14.05 4.94 -1.57
C ASP A 110 15.23 4.01 -1.23
N ALA A 111 14.93 2.82 -0.71
CA ALA A 111 15.95 1.82 -0.41
C ALA A 111 16.73 1.35 -1.66
N ARG A 112 16.11 1.39 -2.84
CA ARG A 112 16.78 1.04 -4.13
C ARG A 112 17.80 2.06 -4.57
N ALA A 113 17.71 3.31 -4.11
CA ALA A 113 18.67 4.36 -4.46
C ALA A 113 20.12 3.97 -4.11
N ALA A 114 20.32 3.25 -3.01
CA ALA A 114 21.62 2.77 -2.57
C ALA A 114 22.21 1.63 -3.43
N ASP A 115 21.36 0.95 -4.18
CA ASP A 115 21.74 -0.20 -5.02
C ASP A 115 21.84 0.20 -6.52
N LEU A 116 21.73 1.49 -6.86
CA LEU A 116 21.80 1.95 -8.25
C LEU A 116 23.24 1.82 -8.78
N PRO A 117 23.41 1.43 -10.05
CA PRO A 117 24.71 1.49 -10.72
C PRO A 117 25.26 2.91 -10.72
N ASN A 118 26.60 3.05 -10.73
CA ASN A 118 27.25 4.36 -10.84
C ASN A 118 27.18 4.87 -12.29
N ASP A 119 25.99 5.31 -12.70
CA ASP A 119 25.66 5.83 -14.02
C ASP A 119 24.79 7.08 -13.88
N GLU A 120 25.25 8.20 -14.39
CA GLU A 120 24.60 9.50 -14.28
C GLU A 120 23.20 9.51 -14.94
N THR A 121 23.04 8.80 -16.06
CA THR A 121 21.76 8.69 -16.76
C THR A 121 20.72 7.93 -15.92
N ILE A 122 21.18 6.85 -15.25
CA ILE A 122 20.31 6.06 -14.36
C ILE A 122 19.92 6.91 -13.15
N HIS A 123 20.88 7.61 -12.54
CA HIS A 123 20.59 8.49 -11.39
C HIS A 123 19.62 9.60 -11.77
N LYS A 124 19.80 10.23 -12.93
CA LYS A 124 18.86 11.26 -13.42
C LYS A 124 17.44 10.70 -13.61
N ARG A 125 17.30 9.57 -14.31
CA ARG A 125 15.98 8.92 -14.51
C ARG A 125 15.32 8.54 -13.21
N PHE A 126 16.11 8.10 -12.23
CA PHE A 126 15.59 7.78 -10.90
C PHE A 126 15.14 9.03 -10.14
N ALA A 127 15.89 10.14 -10.23
CA ALA A 127 15.49 11.41 -9.66
C ALA A 127 14.20 11.95 -10.29
N ASP A 128 14.07 11.89 -11.62
CA ASP A 128 12.85 12.28 -12.34
C ASP A 128 11.64 11.43 -11.91
N PHE A 129 11.87 10.13 -11.67
CA PHE A 129 10.85 9.22 -11.18
C PHE A 129 10.41 9.56 -9.74
N LEU A 130 11.35 9.88 -8.85
CA LEU A 130 11.03 10.33 -7.47
C LEU A 130 10.27 11.66 -7.48
N ALA A 131 10.67 12.61 -8.34
CA ALA A 131 9.96 13.89 -8.48
C ALA A 131 8.50 13.70 -8.93
N HIS A 132 8.23 12.70 -9.78
CA HIS A 132 6.86 12.34 -10.14
C HIS A 132 6.07 11.77 -8.94
N ILE A 133 6.70 10.92 -8.13
CA ILE A 133 6.09 10.40 -6.89
C ILE A 133 5.77 11.54 -5.92
N ASP A 134 6.68 12.51 -5.75
CA ASP A 134 6.48 13.68 -4.89
C ASP A 134 5.24 14.48 -5.33
N GLU A 135 5.11 14.76 -6.63
CA GLU A 135 3.97 15.50 -7.16
C GLU A 135 2.67 14.69 -7.05
N ALA A 136 2.73 13.39 -7.27
CA ALA A 136 1.58 12.50 -7.11
C ALA A 136 1.07 12.47 -5.66
N LEU A 137 1.96 12.33 -4.67
CA LEU A 137 1.59 12.32 -3.25
C LEU A 137 1.05 13.69 -2.80
N LYS A 138 1.66 14.78 -3.24
CA LYS A 138 1.18 16.14 -2.99
C LYS A 138 -0.21 16.38 -3.58
N THR A 139 -0.44 15.89 -4.79
CA THR A 139 -1.75 15.99 -5.45
C THR A 139 -2.78 15.12 -4.75
N ALA A 140 -2.44 13.87 -4.40
CA ALA A 140 -3.29 12.96 -3.64
C ALA A 140 -3.74 13.59 -2.30
N LYS A 141 -2.80 14.18 -1.57
CA LYS A 141 -3.07 14.91 -0.33
C LYS A 141 -4.01 16.10 -0.58
N THR A 142 -3.75 16.93 -1.58
CA THR A 142 -4.56 18.11 -1.92
C THR A 142 -6.00 17.71 -2.28
N LEU A 143 -6.18 16.63 -3.02
CA LEU A 143 -7.49 16.10 -3.38
C LEU A 143 -8.18 15.36 -2.22
N GLY A 144 -7.44 15.02 -1.16
CA GLY A 144 -7.94 14.25 -0.03
C GLY A 144 -8.15 12.77 -0.36
N VAL A 145 -7.31 12.20 -1.25
CA VAL A 145 -7.19 10.75 -1.44
C VAL A 145 -6.63 10.13 -0.16
N LYS A 146 -7.22 9.06 0.32
CA LYS A 146 -6.73 8.35 1.50
C LYS A 146 -5.46 7.57 1.18
N ILE A 147 -4.41 7.82 1.94
CA ILE A 147 -3.14 7.11 1.83
C ILE A 147 -3.04 6.13 3.01
N ALA A 148 -2.72 4.87 2.72
CA ALA A 148 -2.36 3.87 3.72
C ALA A 148 -0.91 3.43 3.53
N SER A 149 -0.23 3.06 4.61
CA SER A 149 1.17 2.65 4.60
C SER A 149 1.31 1.18 4.17
N GLY A 150 2.21 0.91 3.23
CA GLY A 150 2.68 -0.39 2.84
C GLY A 150 4.13 -0.31 2.40
N PHE A 151 4.97 -1.29 2.76
CA PHE A 151 6.42 -1.22 2.51
C PHE A 151 6.90 -2.11 1.35
N ASP A 152 6.22 -3.22 1.09
CA ASP A 152 6.56 -4.19 0.05
C ASP A 152 7.99 -4.76 0.15
N ALA A 153 8.34 -5.32 1.31
CA ALA A 153 9.66 -5.91 1.58
C ALA A 153 9.91 -7.18 0.76
N SER A 154 10.23 -7.04 -0.52
CA SER A 154 10.42 -8.15 -1.47
C SER A 154 11.69 -8.99 -1.24
N LYS A 155 12.65 -8.50 -0.45
CA LYS A 155 13.91 -9.18 -0.15
C LYS A 155 14.11 -9.33 1.36
N ALA A 156 14.83 -10.36 1.78
CA ALA A 156 15.14 -10.62 3.19
C ALA A 156 15.75 -9.39 3.92
N LYS A 157 16.61 -8.62 3.25
CA LYS A 157 17.20 -7.40 3.81
C LYS A 157 16.18 -6.29 4.13
N GLY A 158 14.96 -6.35 3.56
CA GLY A 158 13.87 -5.41 3.82
C GLY A 158 12.95 -5.84 4.96
N GLN A 159 13.03 -7.09 5.41
CA GLN A 159 12.18 -7.58 6.49
C GLN A 159 12.48 -6.83 7.79
N GLY A 160 11.42 -6.43 8.51
CA GLY A 160 11.54 -5.63 9.74
C GLY A 160 11.83 -4.14 9.54
N LYS A 161 11.94 -3.66 8.29
CA LYS A 161 12.20 -2.25 7.96
C LYS A 161 10.95 -1.47 7.54
N ASN A 162 9.78 -1.99 7.81
CA ASN A 162 8.50 -1.38 7.42
C ASN A 162 8.32 0.08 7.92
N ALA A 163 8.99 0.48 9.01
CA ALA A 163 8.99 1.87 9.48
C ALA A 163 9.72 2.83 8.50
N ASP A 164 10.55 2.32 7.59
CA ASP A 164 11.18 3.13 6.55
C ASP A 164 10.14 3.73 5.59
N GLU A 165 8.97 3.10 5.44
CA GLU A 165 7.86 3.68 4.69
C GLU A 165 7.38 5.00 5.29
N LEU A 166 7.22 5.09 6.62
CA LEU A 166 6.78 6.31 7.28
C LEU A 166 7.80 7.44 7.10
N VAL A 167 9.09 7.11 7.17
CA VAL A 167 10.18 8.07 6.91
C VAL A 167 10.11 8.56 5.46
N ALA A 168 9.94 7.63 4.50
CA ALA A 168 9.83 7.97 3.09
C ALA A 168 8.57 8.81 2.80
N LEU A 169 7.41 8.47 3.36
CA LEU A 169 6.18 9.26 3.21
C LEU A 169 6.38 10.72 3.65
N VAL A 170 7.10 10.93 4.77
CA VAL A 170 7.42 12.30 5.23
C VAL A 170 8.42 12.98 4.29
N LYS A 171 9.45 12.27 3.85
CA LYS A 171 10.43 12.78 2.87
C LYS A 171 9.75 13.22 1.56
N HIS A 172 8.72 12.49 1.13
CA HIS A 172 7.97 12.72 -0.10
C HIS A 172 6.70 13.58 0.07
N GLY A 173 6.57 14.32 1.18
CA GLY A 173 5.62 15.43 1.31
C GLY A 173 4.45 15.26 2.27
N LEU A 174 4.33 14.13 2.98
CA LEU A 174 3.39 14.02 4.08
C LEU A 174 3.98 14.68 5.34
N THR A 175 3.11 15.17 6.20
CA THR A 175 3.52 15.52 7.57
C THR A 175 3.70 14.27 8.43
N PRO A 176 4.49 14.31 9.53
CA PRO A 176 4.64 13.14 10.40
C PRO A 176 3.32 12.57 10.90
N ILE A 177 2.35 13.41 11.23
CA ILE A 177 1.03 12.92 11.67
C ILE A 177 0.24 12.25 10.55
N GLU A 178 0.36 12.71 9.29
CA GLU A 178 -0.26 12.07 8.14
C GLU A 178 0.36 10.70 7.87
N ALA A 179 1.69 10.56 7.96
CA ALA A 179 2.38 9.29 7.83
C ALA A 179 1.99 8.29 8.94
N ILE A 180 1.87 8.77 10.20
CA ILE A 180 1.38 7.93 11.31
C ILE A 180 -0.07 7.49 11.06
N ARG A 181 -0.95 8.38 10.62
CA ARG A 181 -2.33 8.03 10.26
C ARG A 181 -2.39 7.04 9.11
N ALA A 182 -1.53 7.17 8.11
CA ALA A 182 -1.44 6.21 7.01
C ALA A 182 -1.13 4.79 7.52
N ALA A 183 -0.29 4.65 8.55
CA ALA A 183 0.09 3.36 9.13
C ALA A 183 -0.86 2.88 10.25
N THR A 184 -1.82 3.67 10.66
CA THR A 184 -2.71 3.37 11.80
C THR A 184 -4.18 3.48 11.39
N THR A 185 -4.79 4.65 11.56
CA THR A 185 -6.23 4.84 11.33
C THR A 185 -6.65 4.59 9.90
N ASN A 186 -5.88 5.07 8.91
CA ASN A 186 -6.21 4.87 7.50
C ASN A 186 -6.03 3.40 7.09
N ALA A 187 -4.94 2.76 7.55
CA ALA A 187 -4.72 1.33 7.31
C ALA A 187 -5.82 0.48 7.96
N ALA A 188 -6.24 0.81 9.18
CA ALA A 188 -7.34 0.15 9.87
C ALA A 188 -8.66 0.28 9.08
N GLU A 189 -8.94 1.45 8.53
CA GLU A 189 -10.11 1.69 7.69
C GLU A 189 -10.03 0.89 6.38
N LEU A 190 -8.87 0.91 5.71
CA LEU A 190 -8.64 0.11 4.51
C LEU A 190 -8.89 -1.39 4.79
N LEU A 191 -8.42 -1.89 5.92
CA LEU A 191 -8.62 -3.29 6.33
C LEU A 191 -10.06 -3.60 6.80
N GLY A 192 -10.91 -2.59 7.03
CA GLY A 192 -12.23 -2.75 7.63
C GLY A 192 -12.16 -3.13 9.12
N TRP A 193 -11.11 -2.71 9.82
CA TRP A 193 -10.83 -3.01 11.23
C TRP A 193 -10.78 -1.76 12.11
N GLN A 194 -11.27 -0.63 11.61
CA GLN A 194 -11.26 0.66 12.31
C GLN A 194 -11.94 0.62 13.67
N ASP A 195 -12.86 -0.31 13.90
CA ASP A 195 -13.52 -0.50 15.20
C ASP A 195 -12.65 -1.30 16.19
N ARG A 196 -11.57 -1.92 15.74
CA ARG A 196 -10.72 -2.82 16.52
C ARG A 196 -9.31 -2.30 16.77
N VAL A 197 -8.73 -1.62 15.78
CA VAL A 197 -7.33 -1.18 15.79
C VAL A 197 -7.19 0.23 15.20
N GLY A 198 -5.97 0.75 15.16
CA GLY A 198 -5.62 2.00 14.48
C GLY A 198 -5.65 3.24 15.39
N ALA A 199 -6.20 3.17 16.59
CA ALA A 199 -6.19 4.26 17.57
C ALA A 199 -6.14 3.72 19.00
N VAL A 200 -5.64 4.53 19.91
CA VAL A 200 -5.63 4.25 21.36
C VAL A 200 -6.93 4.79 21.95
N GLU A 201 -7.96 3.93 21.95
CA GLU A 201 -9.31 4.27 22.37
C GLU A 201 -9.94 3.12 23.15
N PRO A 202 -10.86 3.40 24.10
CA PRO A 202 -11.62 2.34 24.78
C PRO A 202 -12.37 1.45 23.77
N GLY A 203 -12.32 0.14 23.98
CA GLY A 203 -13.00 -0.86 23.15
C GLY A 203 -12.15 -1.40 22.00
N LYS A 204 -10.98 -0.78 21.70
CA LYS A 204 -10.02 -1.31 20.72
C LYS A 204 -9.03 -2.26 21.36
N PHE A 205 -8.39 -3.09 20.53
CA PHE A 205 -7.31 -3.95 21.01
C PHE A 205 -6.15 -3.11 21.54
N ALA A 206 -5.55 -3.56 22.64
CA ALA A 206 -4.34 -2.98 23.19
C ALA A 206 -3.12 -3.46 22.38
N ASP A 207 -3.08 -3.06 21.10
CA ASP A 207 -1.96 -3.23 20.18
C ASP A 207 -1.19 -1.91 20.13
N LEU A 208 -0.11 -1.84 20.90
CA LEU A 208 0.60 -0.58 21.17
C LEU A 208 2.09 -0.75 20.88
N ILE A 209 2.70 0.31 20.39
CA ILE A 209 4.16 0.49 20.39
C ILE A 209 4.51 1.76 21.15
N ALA A 210 5.70 1.77 21.78
CA ALA A 210 6.29 2.99 22.30
C ALA A 210 7.73 3.17 21.80
N VAL A 211 8.09 4.43 21.56
CA VAL A 211 9.41 4.85 21.10
C VAL A 211 9.96 5.92 22.06
N GLU A 212 11.27 6.08 22.11
CA GLU A 212 11.88 7.23 22.76
C GLU A 212 11.85 8.44 21.82
N GLY A 213 11.45 9.60 22.31
CA GLY A 213 11.32 10.84 21.56
C GLY A 213 9.93 11.08 20.99
N GLY A 214 9.80 12.18 20.24
CA GLY A 214 8.53 12.64 19.68
C GLY A 214 8.44 12.38 18.18
N PRO A 215 7.66 11.38 17.71
CA PRO A 215 7.56 11.04 16.28
C PRO A 215 6.93 12.15 15.43
N LEU A 216 6.29 13.14 16.05
CA LEU A 216 5.78 14.32 15.32
C LEU A 216 6.89 15.34 15.03
N ALA A 217 7.98 15.33 15.81
CA ALA A 217 9.15 16.17 15.59
C ALA A 217 10.19 15.45 14.70
N ASP A 218 10.36 14.14 14.91
CA ASP A 218 11.28 13.28 14.15
C ASP A 218 10.64 11.92 13.94
N ILE A 219 10.15 11.68 12.72
CA ILE A 219 9.50 10.43 12.35
C ILE A 219 10.46 9.22 12.42
N THR A 220 11.78 9.45 12.33
CA THR A 220 12.78 8.38 12.31
C THR A 220 12.86 7.60 13.63
N VAL A 221 12.38 8.16 14.74
CA VAL A 221 12.32 7.46 16.04
C VAL A 221 11.47 6.18 15.96
N LEU A 222 10.50 6.11 15.02
CA LEU A 222 9.68 4.93 14.80
C LEU A 222 10.47 3.72 14.28
N LYS A 223 11.70 3.91 13.82
CA LYS A 223 12.61 2.81 13.43
C LYS A 223 13.17 2.06 14.65
N ASN A 224 13.09 2.64 15.83
CA ASN A 224 13.64 2.09 17.07
C ASN A 224 12.56 1.89 18.15
N VAL A 225 11.63 0.95 17.87
CA VAL A 225 10.55 0.62 18.79
C VAL A 225 11.14 -0.04 20.05
N LYS A 226 10.86 0.54 21.24
CA LYS A 226 11.33 0.07 22.54
C LYS A 226 10.34 -0.86 23.22
N PHE A 227 9.06 -0.61 23.04
CA PHE A 227 8.00 -1.37 23.68
C PHE A 227 6.99 -1.85 22.61
N VAL A 228 6.53 -3.08 22.76
CA VAL A 228 5.48 -3.68 21.91
C VAL A 228 4.49 -4.42 22.80
N MET A 229 3.23 -4.08 22.68
CA MET A 229 2.11 -4.81 23.27
C MET A 229 1.16 -5.27 22.17
N LYS A 230 0.66 -6.50 22.29
CA LYS A 230 -0.33 -7.06 21.37
C LYS A 230 -1.46 -7.72 22.14
N GLY A 231 -2.70 -7.26 21.91
CA GLY A 231 -3.88 -7.77 22.63
C GLY A 231 -3.76 -7.64 24.14
N GLY A 232 -3.05 -6.63 24.66
CA GLY A 232 -2.80 -6.42 26.09
C GLY A 232 -1.60 -7.21 26.65
N ALA A 233 -1.01 -8.13 25.90
CA ALA A 233 0.19 -8.86 26.31
C ALA A 233 1.46 -8.10 25.87
N VAL A 234 2.40 -7.88 26.79
CA VAL A 234 3.71 -7.30 26.48
C VAL A 234 4.57 -8.31 25.73
N VAL A 235 4.97 -7.95 24.50
CA VAL A 235 5.80 -8.77 23.61
C VAL A 235 7.27 -8.36 23.66
N LYS A 236 7.49 -7.06 23.82
CA LYS A 236 8.83 -6.46 23.94
C LYS A 236 8.79 -5.37 24.99
N ASP A 237 9.76 -5.40 25.93
CA ASP A 237 10.02 -4.33 26.88
C ASP A 237 11.53 -4.04 26.90
N GLY A 238 11.93 -2.99 26.24
CA GLY A 238 13.31 -2.51 26.15
C GLY A 238 13.49 -1.11 26.75
N ARG A 239 12.64 -0.82 27.77
CA ARG A 239 12.70 0.41 28.57
C ARG A 239 13.82 0.34 29.59
#